data_9a92f3480e12fe4739782217382565e6
#
_entry.id   9a92f3480e12fe4739782217382565e6
#
_cell.length_a   1.000
_cell.length_b   1.000
_cell.length_c   1.000
_cell.angle_alpha   90.00
_cell.angle_beta   90.00
_cell.angle_gamma   90.00
#
_symmetry.space_group_name_H-M   'P 1'
#
loop_
_entity.id
_entity.type
_entity.pdbx_description
1 polymer ?
#
loop_
_entity_poly.entity_id
_entity_poly.type
_entity_poly.pdbx_seq_one_letter_code
_entity_poly.pdbx_strand_id
1 'polypeptide(L)'
;MNILSIDTSGNNYSLSISKENEITSFQDKSDNVSSESILVEIDNIVSRCSLSPNQINTLIYNNGPGSFTGIRVSSAIVQAIGFSNDCPVYGINALNLDAYYLYKKHKYQKIQIAKKAFGDQIFHGLFLVNDKDCLAQESIETITFSDIKVQSDYMLATNSIDIQSFIDNKCESIENYIGSELLVEYHMQYCEKKEGFDYKDALPSYAGHTI
;
A
#
# COMPACT_ATOMS: atom_id res chain seq x y z
N MET A 1 -0.07 -4.66 -20.80
CA MET A 1 -0.23 -5.33 -19.49
C MET A 1 -1.50 -4.81 -18.85
N ASN A 2 -2.37 -5.69 -18.32
CA ASN A 2 -3.60 -5.29 -17.64
C ASN A 2 -3.42 -5.58 -16.15
N ILE A 3 -3.27 -4.55 -15.34
CA ILE A 3 -2.99 -4.65 -13.91
C ILE A 3 -4.28 -4.34 -13.15
N LEU A 4 -4.64 -5.19 -12.19
CA LEU A 4 -5.59 -4.84 -11.13
C LEU A 4 -4.82 -4.57 -9.84
N SER A 5 -5.07 -3.42 -9.24
CA SER A 5 -4.49 -3.01 -7.97
C SER A 5 -5.58 -2.83 -6.91
N ILE A 6 -5.31 -3.33 -5.68
CA ILE A 6 -6.25 -3.33 -4.56
C ILE A 6 -5.57 -2.77 -3.31
N ASP A 7 -6.17 -1.75 -2.71
CA ASP A 7 -5.78 -1.26 -1.38
C ASP A 7 -6.99 -1.22 -0.44
N THR A 8 -6.94 -2.04 0.59
CA THR A 8 -7.93 -2.12 1.66
C THR A 8 -7.27 -1.94 3.04
N SER A 9 -6.06 -1.39 3.07
CA SER A 9 -5.25 -1.26 4.29
C SER A 9 -5.72 -0.14 5.24
N GLY A 10 -6.55 0.78 4.74
CA GLY A 10 -7.13 1.89 5.50
C GLY A 10 -8.57 1.67 5.92
N ASN A 11 -9.25 2.76 6.29
CA ASN A 11 -10.69 2.76 6.60
C ASN A 11 -11.54 2.67 5.33
N ASN A 12 -11.02 3.15 4.23
CA ASN A 12 -11.64 3.10 2.90
C ASN A 12 -10.88 2.12 2.03
N TYR A 13 -11.51 1.63 0.97
CA TYR A 13 -10.77 0.85 -0.02
C TYR A 13 -10.68 1.57 -1.36
N SER A 14 -9.69 1.21 -2.14
CA SER A 14 -9.53 1.69 -3.50
C SER A 14 -9.12 0.58 -4.45
N LEU A 15 -9.55 0.71 -5.70
CA LEU A 15 -9.27 -0.21 -6.79
C LEU A 15 -8.73 0.60 -7.98
N SER A 16 -7.76 0.06 -8.70
CA SER A 16 -7.31 0.67 -9.95
C SER A 16 -7.05 -0.40 -11.00
N ILE A 17 -7.41 -0.07 -12.23
CA ILE A 17 -7.00 -0.82 -13.42
C ILE A 17 -6.01 0.01 -14.19
N SER A 18 -4.85 -0.58 -14.50
CA SER A 18 -3.94 -0.02 -15.51
C SER A 18 -4.03 -0.84 -16.79
N LYS A 19 -4.36 -0.15 -17.89
CA LYS A 19 -4.44 -0.71 -19.24
C LYS A 19 -3.74 0.25 -20.19
N GLU A 20 -2.76 -0.25 -20.95
CA GLU A 20 -2.02 0.59 -21.92
C GLU A 20 -1.42 1.86 -21.31
N ASN A 21 -0.96 1.79 -20.06
CA ASN A 21 -0.43 2.88 -19.23
C ASN A 21 -1.46 3.94 -18.80
N GLU A 22 -2.75 3.74 -19.11
CA GLU A 22 -3.82 4.55 -18.53
C GLU A 22 -4.32 3.92 -17.25
N ILE A 23 -4.50 4.72 -16.19
CA ILE A 23 -5.00 4.27 -14.89
C ILE A 23 -6.43 4.78 -14.70
N THR A 24 -7.34 3.85 -14.46
CA THR A 24 -8.70 4.14 -14.03
C THR A 24 -8.85 3.71 -12.58
N SER A 25 -9.26 4.63 -11.71
CA SER A 25 -9.34 4.39 -10.27
C SER A 25 -10.76 4.53 -9.73
N PHE A 26 -11.03 3.80 -8.67
CA PHE A 26 -12.22 3.90 -7.84
C PHE A 26 -11.79 3.96 -6.36
N GLN A 27 -12.45 4.80 -5.58
CA GLN A 27 -12.27 4.87 -4.14
C GLN A 27 -13.63 4.89 -3.47
N ASP A 28 -13.89 3.94 -2.59
CA ASP A 28 -15.04 3.97 -1.68
C ASP A 28 -14.71 4.87 -0.49
N LYS A 29 -15.65 5.73 -0.14
CA LYS A 29 -15.58 6.63 1.02
C LYS A 29 -16.56 6.22 2.12
N SER A 30 -17.22 5.07 1.96
CA SER A 30 -18.13 4.54 2.97
C SER A 30 -17.38 3.77 4.05
N ASP A 31 -17.87 3.84 5.28
CA ASP A 31 -17.29 3.11 6.43
C ASP A 31 -17.58 1.60 6.41
N ASN A 32 -18.25 1.08 5.36
CA ASN A 32 -18.71 -0.31 5.25
C ASN A 32 -17.93 -1.08 4.19
N VAL A 33 -16.69 -1.42 4.49
CA VAL A 33 -15.87 -2.28 3.63
C VAL A 33 -16.26 -3.73 3.81
N SER A 34 -16.88 -4.35 2.80
CA SER A 34 -17.12 -5.79 2.75
C SER A 34 -16.44 -6.43 1.54
N SER A 35 -16.07 -7.71 1.65
CA SER A 35 -15.51 -8.43 0.50
C SER A 35 -16.50 -8.50 -0.67
N GLU A 36 -17.79 -8.57 -0.40
CA GLU A 36 -18.84 -8.58 -1.42
C GLU A 36 -18.88 -7.25 -2.20
N SER A 37 -18.85 -6.10 -1.51
CA SER A 37 -18.81 -4.79 -2.17
C SER A 37 -17.57 -4.61 -3.02
N ILE A 38 -16.41 -5.08 -2.56
CA ILE A 38 -15.15 -5.01 -3.31
C ILE A 38 -15.21 -5.84 -4.60
N LEU A 39 -15.76 -7.06 -4.55
CA LEU A 39 -15.89 -7.91 -5.75
C LEU A 39 -16.83 -7.31 -6.80
N VAL A 40 -17.94 -6.69 -6.37
CA VAL A 40 -18.85 -5.98 -7.27
C VAL A 40 -18.13 -4.80 -7.93
N GLU A 41 -17.36 -4.03 -7.17
CA GLU A 41 -16.63 -2.88 -7.73
C GLU A 41 -15.45 -3.31 -8.61
N ILE A 42 -14.83 -4.47 -8.36
CA ILE A 42 -13.84 -5.05 -9.30
C ILE A 42 -14.50 -5.33 -10.65
N ASP A 43 -15.68 -5.96 -10.67
CA ASP A 43 -16.41 -6.23 -11.92
C ASP A 43 -16.78 -4.93 -12.64
N ASN A 44 -17.25 -3.93 -11.90
CA ASN A 44 -17.59 -2.62 -12.42
C ASN A 44 -16.39 -1.91 -13.06
N ILE A 45 -15.25 -1.83 -12.37
CA ILE A 45 -14.07 -1.11 -12.88
C ILE A 45 -13.44 -1.84 -14.06
N VAL A 46 -13.41 -3.18 -14.05
CA VAL A 46 -12.94 -4.01 -15.16
C VAL A 46 -13.78 -3.77 -16.40
N SER A 47 -15.13 -3.80 -16.25
CA SER A 47 -16.08 -3.52 -17.33
C SER A 47 -15.94 -2.10 -17.90
N ARG A 48 -15.73 -1.09 -17.03
CA ARG A 48 -15.50 0.32 -17.45
C ARG A 48 -14.25 0.47 -18.29
N CYS A 49 -13.23 -0.35 -18.07
CA CYS A 49 -12.01 -0.38 -18.87
C CYS A 49 -12.15 -1.26 -20.13
N SER A 50 -13.35 -1.72 -20.46
CA SER A 50 -13.61 -2.63 -21.59
C SER A 50 -12.72 -3.89 -21.52
N LEU A 51 -12.63 -4.46 -20.33
CA LEU A 51 -11.96 -5.73 -20.03
C LEU A 51 -12.96 -6.74 -19.49
N SER A 52 -12.56 -8.01 -19.55
CA SER A 52 -13.18 -9.08 -18.77
C SER A 52 -12.20 -9.54 -17.66
N PRO A 53 -12.68 -10.10 -16.55
CA PRO A 53 -11.84 -10.47 -15.41
C PRO A 53 -10.67 -11.39 -15.77
N ASN A 54 -10.82 -12.29 -16.74
CA ASN A 54 -9.78 -13.19 -17.22
C ASN A 54 -8.69 -12.51 -18.07
N GLN A 55 -8.84 -11.23 -18.40
CA GLN A 55 -7.81 -10.45 -19.10
C GLN A 55 -6.88 -9.71 -18.14
N ILE A 56 -7.14 -9.75 -16.83
CA ILE A 56 -6.19 -9.29 -15.81
C ILE A 56 -5.03 -10.29 -15.78
N ASN A 57 -3.82 -9.77 -15.97
CA ASN A 57 -2.61 -10.58 -16.06
C ASN A 57 -1.51 -10.18 -15.08
N THR A 58 -1.82 -9.26 -14.17
CA THR A 58 -0.96 -8.84 -13.06
C THR A 58 -1.82 -8.31 -11.92
N LEU A 59 -1.51 -8.71 -10.70
CA LEU A 59 -2.21 -8.30 -9.50
C LEU A 59 -1.25 -7.58 -8.56
N ILE A 60 -1.69 -6.45 -8.01
CA ILE A 60 -0.93 -5.69 -7.03
C ILE A 60 -1.84 -5.42 -5.83
N TYR A 61 -1.31 -5.55 -4.62
CA TYR A 61 -2.10 -5.23 -3.43
C TYR A 61 -1.24 -4.63 -2.33
N ASN A 62 -1.87 -3.83 -1.47
CA ASN A 62 -1.26 -3.39 -0.23
C ASN A 62 -1.31 -4.57 0.76
N ASN A 63 -0.15 -5.15 1.07
CA ASN A 63 -0.09 -6.28 1.98
C ASN A 63 -0.03 -5.89 3.46
N GLY A 64 -0.08 -4.59 3.77
CA GLY A 64 -0.02 -4.02 5.11
C GLY A 64 1.35 -3.39 5.44
N PRO A 65 1.55 -2.98 6.69
CA PRO A 65 0.60 -3.06 7.80
C PRO A 65 -0.56 -2.06 7.66
N GLY A 66 -1.70 -2.41 8.24
CA GLY A 66 -2.91 -1.60 8.17
C GLY A 66 -4.11 -2.27 8.84
N SER A 67 -5.31 -2.00 8.35
CA SER A 67 -6.54 -2.63 8.83
C SER A 67 -6.45 -4.15 8.82
N PHE A 68 -6.59 -4.76 9.99
CA PHE A 68 -6.46 -6.21 10.17
C PHE A 68 -7.40 -7.03 9.27
N THR A 69 -8.65 -6.59 9.13
CA THR A 69 -9.62 -7.22 8.23
C THR A 69 -9.31 -6.86 6.78
N GLY A 70 -9.02 -5.60 6.52
CA GLY A 70 -8.80 -5.10 5.17
C GLY A 70 -7.65 -5.85 4.46
N ILE A 71 -6.45 -5.91 5.05
CA ILE A 71 -5.30 -6.57 4.41
C ILE A 71 -5.52 -8.08 4.14
N ARG A 72 -6.38 -8.75 4.92
CA ARG A 72 -6.77 -10.13 4.66
C ARG A 72 -7.75 -10.25 3.51
N VAL A 73 -8.68 -9.31 3.41
CA VAL A 73 -9.64 -9.27 2.31
C VAL A 73 -8.91 -9.07 0.98
N SER A 74 -8.00 -8.11 0.88
CA SER A 74 -7.21 -7.93 -0.35
C SER A 74 -6.36 -9.15 -0.68
N SER A 75 -5.68 -9.75 0.32
CA SER A 75 -4.92 -10.99 0.13
C SER A 75 -5.79 -12.12 -0.42
N ALA A 76 -6.96 -12.36 0.16
CA ALA A 76 -7.86 -13.42 -0.29
C ALA A 76 -8.38 -13.19 -1.72
N ILE A 77 -8.71 -11.94 -2.07
CA ILE A 77 -9.19 -11.57 -3.41
C ILE A 77 -8.07 -11.78 -4.44
N VAL A 78 -6.84 -11.30 -4.18
CA VAL A 78 -5.74 -11.48 -5.14
C VAL A 78 -5.31 -12.94 -5.26
N GLN A 79 -5.43 -13.74 -4.19
CA GLN A 79 -5.23 -15.19 -4.26
C GLN A 79 -6.26 -15.86 -5.18
N ALA A 80 -7.53 -15.51 -5.04
CA ALA A 80 -8.60 -16.08 -5.85
C ALA A 80 -8.47 -15.73 -7.34
N ILE A 81 -8.21 -14.44 -7.65
CA ILE A 81 -8.04 -13.99 -9.04
C ILE A 81 -6.72 -14.52 -9.61
N GLY A 82 -5.63 -14.51 -8.84
CA GLY A 82 -4.33 -15.06 -9.25
C GLY A 82 -4.40 -16.54 -9.60
N PHE A 83 -5.13 -17.32 -8.79
CA PHE A 83 -5.42 -18.73 -9.10
C PHE A 83 -6.24 -18.88 -10.39
N SER A 84 -7.30 -18.09 -10.55
CA SER A 84 -8.18 -18.17 -11.72
C SER A 84 -7.48 -17.80 -13.04
N ASN A 85 -6.61 -16.79 -12.99
CA ASN A 85 -5.99 -16.22 -14.17
C ASN A 85 -4.56 -16.69 -14.41
N ASP A 86 -4.00 -17.50 -13.50
CA ASP A 86 -2.59 -17.94 -13.52
C ASP A 86 -1.63 -16.76 -13.75
N CYS A 87 -1.76 -15.72 -12.94
CA CYS A 87 -1.02 -14.49 -13.10
C CYS A 87 -0.21 -14.10 -11.83
N PRO A 88 0.93 -13.40 -11.99
CA PRO A 88 1.77 -12.99 -10.88
C PRO A 88 1.10 -11.98 -9.97
N VAL A 89 1.47 -12.05 -8.69
CA VAL A 89 0.99 -11.16 -7.63
C VAL A 89 2.15 -10.38 -7.03
N TYR A 90 1.91 -9.10 -6.69
CA TYR A 90 2.88 -8.22 -6.04
C TYR A 90 2.28 -7.61 -4.78
N GLY A 91 2.83 -7.96 -3.63
CA GLY A 91 2.50 -7.33 -2.36
C GLY A 91 3.43 -6.15 -2.08
N ILE A 92 2.87 -4.97 -1.89
CA ILE A 92 3.63 -3.76 -1.56
C ILE A 92 3.28 -3.35 -0.14
N ASN A 93 4.33 -3.12 0.67
CA ASN A 93 4.15 -2.71 2.04
C ASN A 93 3.63 -1.27 2.15
N ALA A 94 2.70 -1.03 3.08
CA ALA A 94 2.04 0.26 3.25
C ALA A 94 3.02 1.41 3.57
N LEU A 95 4.08 1.15 4.35
CA LEU A 95 5.07 2.18 4.67
C LEU A 95 5.99 2.48 3.48
N ASN A 96 6.30 1.49 2.65
CA ASN A 96 7.01 1.72 1.39
C ASN A 96 6.20 2.63 0.47
N LEU A 97 4.88 2.43 0.44
CA LEU A 97 3.97 3.25 -0.35
C LEU A 97 3.92 4.69 0.16
N ASP A 98 3.84 4.88 1.50
CA ASP A 98 3.90 6.21 2.12
C ASP A 98 5.24 6.91 1.82
N ALA A 99 6.36 6.19 1.91
CA ALA A 99 7.69 6.73 1.60
C ALA A 99 7.80 7.13 0.12
N TYR A 100 7.29 6.30 -0.79
CA TYR A 100 7.24 6.63 -2.22
C TYR A 100 6.38 7.87 -2.51
N TYR A 101 5.22 7.98 -1.87
CA TYR A 101 4.35 9.17 -1.98
C TYR A 101 5.09 10.46 -1.60
N LEU A 102 5.78 10.45 -0.47
CA LEU A 102 6.55 11.61 0.01
C LEU A 102 7.74 11.95 -0.90
N TYR A 103 8.43 10.93 -1.39
CA TYR A 103 9.47 11.13 -2.38
C TYR A 103 8.92 11.74 -3.68
N LYS A 104 7.81 11.22 -4.18
CA LYS A 104 7.17 11.74 -5.40
C LYS A 104 6.77 13.21 -5.25
N LYS A 105 6.17 13.56 -4.09
CA LYS A 105 5.64 14.89 -3.79
C LYS A 105 6.72 15.91 -3.43
N HIS A 106 7.67 15.54 -2.58
CA HIS A 106 8.63 16.46 -1.95
C HIS A 106 10.09 16.19 -2.30
N LYS A 107 10.38 15.07 -2.97
CA LYS A 107 11.74 14.63 -3.32
C LYS A 107 12.64 14.33 -2.12
N TYR A 108 12.07 14.04 -0.95
CA TYR A 108 12.84 13.57 0.19
C TYR A 108 13.40 12.18 -0.08
N GLN A 109 14.71 12.01 0.10
CA GLN A 109 15.40 10.73 -0.15
C GLN A 109 15.55 9.89 1.12
N LYS A 110 15.59 10.53 2.29
CA LYS A 110 15.66 9.87 3.59
C LYS A 110 14.37 10.18 4.35
N ILE A 111 13.57 9.15 4.57
CA ILE A 111 12.22 9.30 5.13
C ILE A 111 12.08 8.35 6.32
N GLN A 112 11.68 8.90 7.45
CA GLN A 112 11.26 8.18 8.64
C GLN A 112 9.74 8.20 8.69
N ILE A 113 9.10 7.04 8.69
CA ILE A 113 7.65 6.92 8.78
C ILE A 113 7.27 6.51 10.19
N ALA A 114 6.29 7.23 10.76
CA ALA A 114 5.63 6.91 12.02
C ALA A 114 4.11 6.90 11.78
N LYS A 115 3.57 5.76 11.40
CA LYS A 115 2.15 5.60 11.05
C LYS A 115 1.36 5.05 12.24
N LYS A 116 0.23 5.69 12.58
CA LYS A 116 -0.64 5.21 13.66
C LYS A 116 -1.06 3.77 13.42
N ALA A 117 -0.85 2.94 14.45
CA ALA A 117 -1.29 1.56 14.49
C ALA A 117 -2.52 1.43 15.42
N PHE A 118 -2.38 0.74 16.53
CA PHE A 118 -3.46 0.50 17.49
C PHE A 118 -3.07 1.02 18.87
N GLY A 119 -4.00 1.66 19.58
CA GLY A 119 -3.74 2.25 20.91
C GLY A 119 -2.65 3.32 20.85
N ASP A 120 -1.59 3.13 21.62
CA ASP A 120 -0.39 3.97 21.67
C ASP A 120 0.74 3.48 20.75
N GLN A 121 0.47 2.45 19.94
CA GLN A 121 1.43 1.88 19.02
C GLN A 121 1.45 2.57 17.66
N ILE A 122 2.62 2.53 17.04
CA ILE A 122 2.88 3.00 15.69
C ILE A 122 3.63 1.95 14.88
N PHE A 123 3.36 1.91 13.59
CA PHE A 123 4.24 1.28 12.61
C PHE A 123 5.36 2.26 12.29
N HIS A 124 6.59 1.81 12.43
CA HIS A 124 7.79 2.62 12.25
C HIS A 124 8.74 2.01 11.24
N GLY A 125 9.37 2.84 10.42
CA GLY A 125 10.38 2.41 9.46
C GLY A 125 11.22 3.56 8.94
N LEU A 126 12.46 3.24 8.55
CA LEU A 126 13.41 4.16 7.91
C LEU A 126 13.59 3.76 6.45
N PHE A 127 13.48 4.72 5.54
CA PHE A 127 13.51 4.46 4.10
C PHE A 127 14.54 5.33 3.39
N LEU A 128 15.26 4.70 2.45
CA LEU A 128 16.00 5.41 1.40
C LEU A 128 15.24 5.26 0.09
N VAL A 129 14.87 6.39 -0.50
CA VAL A 129 14.06 6.43 -1.73
C VAL A 129 14.79 7.26 -2.79
N ASN A 130 14.86 6.72 -3.99
CA ASN A 130 15.39 7.39 -5.17
C ASN A 130 14.67 6.87 -6.43
N ASP A 131 15.05 7.34 -7.62
CA ASP A 131 14.39 6.93 -8.87
C ASP A 131 14.54 5.44 -9.21
N LYS A 132 15.44 4.71 -8.54
CA LYS A 132 15.72 3.29 -8.81
C LYS A 132 15.14 2.36 -7.75
N ASP A 133 15.13 2.81 -6.49
CA ASP A 133 14.82 1.97 -5.35
C ASP A 133 14.04 2.73 -4.26
N CYS A 134 13.16 2.00 -3.58
CA CYS A 134 12.53 2.40 -2.33
C CYS A 134 12.81 1.28 -1.31
N LEU A 135 13.84 1.46 -0.49
CA LEU A 135 14.36 0.43 0.41
C LEU A 135 14.15 0.81 1.87
N ALA A 136 13.51 -0.08 2.63
CA ALA A 136 13.56 -0.02 4.08
C ALA A 136 15.00 -0.34 4.53
N GLN A 137 15.55 0.51 5.40
CA GLN A 137 16.92 0.35 5.92
C GLN A 137 16.99 -0.68 7.04
N GLU A 138 15.89 -0.85 7.76
CA GLU A 138 15.71 -1.77 8.85
C GLU A 138 14.35 -2.46 8.72
N SER A 139 14.10 -3.49 9.53
CA SER A 139 12.77 -4.09 9.60
C SER A 139 11.72 -3.05 10.02
N ILE A 140 10.56 -3.10 9.37
CA ILE A 140 9.42 -2.29 9.80
C ILE A 140 8.93 -2.87 11.12
N GLU A 141 8.88 -2.03 12.14
CA GLU A 141 8.57 -2.42 13.51
C GLU A 141 7.26 -1.82 14.01
N THR A 142 6.68 -2.46 15.01
CA THR A 142 5.62 -1.87 15.83
C THR A 142 6.23 -1.44 17.17
N ILE A 143 6.22 -0.14 17.45
CA ILE A 143 6.76 0.43 18.68
C ILE A 143 5.72 1.32 19.36
N THR A 144 5.93 1.67 20.63
CA THR A 144 5.14 2.70 21.30
C THR A 144 5.57 4.07 20.79
N PHE A 145 4.65 5.00 20.56
CA PHE A 145 5.01 6.31 20.01
C PHE A 145 5.94 7.12 20.93
N SER A 146 5.93 6.85 22.25
CA SER A 146 6.88 7.44 23.20
C SER A 146 8.32 6.96 22.99
N ASP A 147 8.52 5.83 22.33
CA ASP A 147 9.84 5.24 22.09
C ASP A 147 10.46 5.68 20.74
N ILE A 148 9.73 6.52 20.00
CA ILE A 148 10.21 7.01 18.71
C ILE A 148 11.50 7.82 18.88
N LYS A 149 12.55 7.43 18.17
CA LYS A 149 13.80 8.17 18.06
C LYS A 149 13.84 8.90 16.73
N VAL A 150 13.64 10.21 16.77
CA VAL A 150 13.70 11.03 15.55
C VAL A 150 15.13 11.08 15.03
N GLN A 151 15.32 10.63 13.78
CA GLN A 151 16.61 10.66 13.10
C GLN A 151 16.82 12.03 12.48
N SER A 152 17.92 12.71 12.86
CA SER A 152 18.18 14.11 12.49
C SER A 152 18.36 14.36 10.99
N ASP A 153 18.77 13.36 10.25
CA ASP A 153 19.02 13.42 8.81
C ASP A 153 17.91 12.79 7.96
N TYR A 154 16.80 12.40 8.59
CA TYR A 154 15.59 11.88 7.95
C TYR A 154 14.44 12.88 8.07
N MET A 155 13.65 12.99 7.01
CA MET A 155 12.36 13.67 7.09
C MET A 155 11.37 12.74 7.80
N LEU A 156 10.91 13.15 8.96
CA LEU A 156 9.88 12.41 9.69
C LEU A 156 8.50 12.71 9.10
N ALA A 157 7.71 11.67 8.89
CA ALA A 157 6.34 11.78 8.39
C ALA A 157 5.36 10.91 9.18
N THR A 158 4.15 11.39 9.35
CA THR A 158 3.08 10.70 10.09
C THR A 158 1.70 11.03 9.53
N ASN A 159 0.75 10.13 9.78
CA ASN A 159 -0.68 10.35 9.52
C ASN A 159 -1.49 10.67 10.80
N SER A 160 -0.82 10.91 11.93
CA SER A 160 -1.44 11.10 13.25
C SER A 160 -1.15 12.47 13.85
N ILE A 161 -2.22 13.17 14.22
CA ILE A 161 -2.14 14.46 14.93
C ILE A 161 -1.49 14.29 16.32
N ASP A 162 -1.75 13.17 17.00
CA ASP A 162 -1.17 12.88 18.32
C ASP A 162 0.36 12.78 18.22
N ILE A 163 0.87 12.08 17.19
CA ILE A 163 2.30 11.96 16.95
C ILE A 163 2.89 13.30 16.55
N GLN A 164 2.22 14.08 15.68
CA GLN A 164 2.66 15.43 15.31
C GLN A 164 2.84 16.33 16.53
N SER A 165 1.85 16.31 17.44
CA SER A 165 1.89 17.11 18.68
C SER A 165 3.01 16.65 19.61
N PHE A 166 3.24 15.34 19.72
CA PHE A 166 4.29 14.77 20.56
C PHE A 166 5.72 15.18 20.13
N ILE A 167 5.93 15.34 18.82
CA ILE A 167 7.24 15.70 18.24
C ILE A 167 7.35 17.17 17.83
N ASP A 168 6.63 18.06 18.49
CA ASP A 168 6.62 19.51 18.25
C ASP A 168 6.29 19.92 16.81
N ASN A 169 5.41 19.19 16.13
CA ASN A 169 5.01 19.44 14.74
C ASN A 169 6.16 19.50 13.71
N LYS A 170 7.32 18.92 14.01
CA LYS A 170 8.45 18.86 13.10
C LYS A 170 8.41 17.63 12.19
N CYS A 171 7.29 17.45 11.50
CA CYS A 171 7.11 16.33 10.60
C CYS A 171 6.20 16.69 9.43
N GLU A 172 6.34 15.94 8.34
CA GLU A 172 5.41 16.00 7.22
C GLU A 172 4.14 15.21 7.52
N SER A 173 3.03 15.72 7.03
CA SER A 173 1.77 14.97 7.07
C SER A 173 1.69 14.00 5.90
N ILE A 174 1.39 12.75 6.18
CA ILE A 174 1.01 11.78 5.16
C ILE A 174 -0.45 12.06 4.81
N GLU A 175 -0.66 12.73 3.70
CA GLU A 175 -1.99 13.09 3.21
C GLU A 175 -2.73 11.87 2.64
N ASN A 176 -4.05 12.02 2.46
CA ASN A 176 -4.84 11.00 1.80
C ASN A 176 -4.50 10.94 0.31
N TYR A 177 -4.22 9.76 -0.18
CA TYR A 177 -4.02 9.43 -1.59
C TYR A 177 -4.88 8.22 -1.97
N ILE A 178 -5.06 7.99 -3.26
CA ILE A 178 -5.70 6.76 -3.75
C ILE A 178 -4.66 5.65 -3.73
N GLY A 179 -4.72 4.78 -2.72
CA GLY A 179 -3.71 3.76 -2.47
C GLY A 179 -3.50 2.83 -3.65
N SER A 180 -4.57 2.37 -4.27
CA SER A 180 -4.50 1.47 -5.44
C SER A 180 -3.85 2.11 -6.67
N GLU A 181 -4.03 3.40 -6.90
CA GLU A 181 -3.36 4.13 -7.98
C GLU A 181 -1.87 4.25 -7.71
N LEU A 182 -1.52 4.64 -6.48
CA LEU A 182 -0.13 4.75 -6.07
C LEU A 182 0.60 3.39 -6.09
N LEU A 183 -0.09 2.29 -5.79
CA LEU A 183 0.44 0.92 -5.94
C LEU A 183 0.83 0.60 -7.39
N VAL A 184 0.01 0.99 -8.37
CA VAL A 184 0.34 0.82 -9.80
C VAL A 184 1.60 1.62 -10.14
N GLU A 185 1.67 2.88 -9.73
CA GLU A 185 2.83 3.74 -9.99
C GLU A 185 4.11 3.21 -9.33
N TYR A 186 4.01 2.75 -8.08
CA TYR A 186 5.12 2.11 -7.36
C TYR A 186 5.62 0.87 -8.10
N HIS A 187 4.70 0.03 -8.55
CA HIS A 187 5.03 -1.18 -9.29
C HIS A 187 5.76 -0.85 -10.60
N MET A 188 5.24 0.08 -11.39
CA MET A 188 5.87 0.52 -12.64
C MET A 188 7.27 1.08 -12.40
N GLN A 189 7.47 1.80 -11.30
CA GLN A 189 8.75 2.40 -10.97
C GLN A 189 9.79 1.35 -10.49
N TYR A 190 9.40 0.42 -9.62
CA TYR A 190 10.35 -0.39 -8.86
C TYR A 190 10.19 -1.91 -9.02
N CYS A 191 9.07 -2.38 -9.51
CA CYS A 191 8.76 -3.81 -9.52
C CYS A 191 8.59 -4.40 -10.91
N GLU A 192 8.43 -3.61 -11.96
CA GLU A 192 8.14 -4.11 -13.32
C GLU A 192 9.15 -5.15 -13.83
N LYS A 193 10.42 -5.05 -13.40
CA LYS A 193 11.49 -5.98 -13.76
C LYS A 193 11.73 -7.10 -12.73
N LYS A 194 10.95 -7.11 -11.63
CA LYS A 194 11.04 -8.14 -10.60
C LYS A 194 10.03 -9.23 -10.91
N GLU A 195 10.36 -10.45 -10.53
CA GLU A 195 9.38 -11.54 -10.59
C GLU A 195 8.32 -11.32 -9.50
N GLY A 196 7.05 -11.43 -9.88
CA GLY A 196 5.97 -11.53 -8.93
C GLY A 196 5.97 -12.92 -8.27
N PHE A 197 5.31 -13.04 -7.13
CA PHE A 197 5.22 -14.32 -6.46
C PHE A 197 3.94 -15.07 -6.88
N ASP A 198 3.91 -16.36 -6.59
CA ASP A 198 2.74 -17.21 -6.75
C ASP A 198 1.59 -16.67 -5.88
N TYR A 199 0.36 -16.73 -6.36
CA TYR A 199 -0.83 -16.29 -5.62
C TYR A 199 -0.94 -16.91 -4.22
N LYS A 200 -0.39 -18.11 -3.99
CA LYS A 200 -0.36 -18.80 -2.69
C LYS A 200 0.43 -18.02 -1.64
N ASP A 201 1.42 -17.25 -2.08
CA ASP A 201 2.31 -16.48 -1.23
C ASP A 201 1.80 -15.04 -1.01
N ALA A 202 0.59 -14.73 -1.52
CA ALA A 202 -0.06 -13.44 -1.31
C ALA A 202 -0.62 -13.31 0.12
N LEU A 203 0.27 -13.15 1.10
CA LEU A 203 -0.04 -13.10 2.53
C LEU A 203 -0.05 -11.67 3.07
N PRO A 204 -0.89 -11.40 4.11
CA PRO A 204 -0.83 -10.13 4.82
C PRO A 204 0.48 -9.99 5.59
N SER A 205 1.02 -8.77 5.65
CA SER A 205 2.19 -8.41 6.44
C SER A 205 1.79 -7.66 7.72
N TYR A 206 2.28 -8.11 8.85
CA TYR A 206 1.99 -7.54 10.17
C TYR A 206 3.26 -6.98 10.81
N ALA A 207 3.84 -5.91 10.24
CA ALA A 207 4.99 -5.17 10.76
C ALA A 207 5.99 -6.04 11.59
N GLY A 208 6.80 -6.81 10.91
CA GLY A 208 7.82 -7.68 11.53
C GLY A 208 7.38 -9.15 11.79
N HIS A 209 6.13 -9.49 11.54
CA HIS A 209 5.67 -10.88 11.61
C HIS A 209 5.07 -11.30 10.26
N THR A 210 5.80 -12.10 9.49
CA THR A 210 5.21 -12.94 8.45
C THR A 210 4.62 -14.15 9.18
N ILE A 211 3.32 -14.37 9.07
CA ILE A 211 2.66 -15.56 9.63
C ILE A 211 2.88 -16.71 8.67
#